data_9d6fe21e5fe8e883ff1f5f41246930dd
#
_entry.id   9d6fe21e5fe8e883ff1f5f41246930dd
#
_cell.length_a   1.000
_cell.length_b   1.000
_cell.length_c   1.000
_cell.angle_alpha   90.00
_cell.angle_beta   90.00
_cell.angle_gamma   90.00
#
_symmetry.space_group_name_H-M   'P 1'
#
loop_
_entity.id
_entity.type
_entity.pdbx_description
1 polymer ?
#
loop_
_entity_poly.entity_id
_entity_poly.type
_entity_poly.pdbx_seq_one_letter_code
_entity_poly.pdbx_strand_id
1 'polypeptide(L)'
;MDELQKGLWVRTLWNPVKAREESPLIGEKQVKVAAYCRVSSSLDVQLRSLENQVSHYTHLIREKPNWKFVGVYVDNGTSGTSAKGQRGLQRLLRHCEEGRVDFILTKNVSRLSRNAEELLTIVEKLNAMKVGIFFEKEHIDTSV
;
A
#
# COMPACT_ATOMS: atom_id res chain seq x y z
N MET A 1 2.37 -2.80 20.52
CA MET A 1 1.45 -2.26 20.47
C MET A 1 0.64 -3.08 19.70
N ASP A 2 -0.02 -3.52 19.85
CA ASP A 2 -1.05 -4.21 19.43
C ASP A 2 -1.58 -3.66 18.18
N GLU A 3 -2.68 -4.08 17.81
CA GLU A 3 -3.27 -3.59 16.65
C GLU A 3 -3.65 -2.15 16.82
N LEU A 4 -3.85 -1.77 18.02
CA LEU A 4 -4.06 -0.40 18.30
C LEU A 4 -2.85 0.38 17.90
N GLN A 5 -1.67 -0.16 18.16
CA GLN A 5 -0.49 0.50 17.72
C GLN A 5 -0.37 0.54 16.25
N LYS A 6 -0.77 -0.52 15.56
CA LYS A 6 -0.73 -0.52 14.12
C LYS A 6 -1.62 0.56 13.56
N GLY A 7 -2.83 0.66 14.06
CA GLY A 7 -3.70 1.73 13.63
C GLY A 7 -3.16 3.07 14.02
N LEU A 8 -2.53 3.13 15.18
CA LEU A 8 -2.02 4.36 15.71
C LEU A 8 -0.87 4.92 14.90
N TRP A 9 0.09 4.10 14.48
CA TRP A 9 1.20 4.64 13.73
C TRP A 9 0.75 5.11 12.35
N VAL A 10 -0.23 4.49 11.75
CA VAL A 10 -0.77 4.99 10.49
C VAL A 10 -1.36 6.37 10.71
N ARG A 11 -2.13 6.55 11.79
CA ARG A 11 -2.70 7.85 12.08
C ARG A 11 -1.65 8.90 12.40
N THR A 12 -0.62 8.50 13.14
CA THR A 12 0.39 9.43 13.59
C THR A 12 1.30 9.89 12.48
N LEU A 13 1.73 8.95 11.63
CA LEU A 13 2.70 9.27 10.60
C LEU A 13 2.07 9.84 9.35
N TRP A 14 0.88 9.35 9.01
CA TRP A 14 0.19 9.84 7.84
C TRP A 14 -1.30 9.61 8.05
N ASN A 15 -2.05 10.66 7.92
CA ASN A 15 -3.47 10.55 8.20
C ASN A 15 -4.26 11.43 7.23
N PRO A 16 -4.70 10.86 6.11
CA PRO A 16 -5.49 11.63 5.16
C PRO A 16 -6.83 12.04 5.74
N VAL A 17 -7.31 11.28 6.72
CA VAL A 17 -8.54 11.63 7.38
C VAL A 17 -8.40 12.93 8.14
N LYS A 18 -7.25 13.15 8.75
CA LYS A 18 -7.05 14.38 9.49
C LYS A 18 -7.11 15.59 8.57
N ALA A 19 -6.48 15.49 7.42
CA ALA A 19 -6.56 16.55 6.45
C ALA A 19 -7.99 16.78 6.01
N ARG A 20 -8.78 15.72 5.96
CA ARG A 20 -10.15 15.83 5.53
C ARG A 20 -11.08 16.29 6.62
N GLU A 21 -10.72 16.07 7.86
CA GLU A 21 -11.52 16.56 8.98
C GLU A 21 -11.57 18.07 9.00
N GLU A 22 -10.60 18.69 8.37
CA GLU A 22 -10.62 20.15 8.27
C GLU A 22 -11.65 20.60 7.28
N SER A 23 -12.13 19.68 6.44
CA SER A 23 -13.16 19.96 5.49
C SER A 23 -14.12 18.80 5.43
N PRO A 24 -14.78 18.50 6.52
CA PRO A 24 -15.52 17.25 6.66
C PRO A 24 -16.90 17.34 6.06
N LEU A 25 -16.99 17.52 4.81
CA LEU A 25 -18.25 17.72 4.19
C LEU A 25 -18.79 16.50 3.52
N ILE A 26 -20.10 16.42 3.48
CA ILE A 26 -20.78 15.41 2.72
C ILE A 26 -20.37 15.53 1.27
N GLY A 27 -20.05 14.42 0.66
CA GLY A 27 -19.63 14.41 -0.71
C GLY A 27 -18.12 14.54 -0.89
N GLU A 28 -17.41 14.68 0.21
CA GLU A 28 -15.97 14.73 0.12
C GLU A 28 -15.44 13.40 -0.38
N LYS A 29 -14.46 13.47 -1.28
CA LYS A 29 -13.95 12.30 -1.92
C LYS A 29 -13.19 11.41 -0.95
N GLN A 30 -13.48 10.13 -0.97
CA GLN A 30 -12.76 9.17 -0.18
C GLN A 30 -11.40 8.88 -0.81
N VAL A 31 -10.42 8.55 0.03
CA VAL A 31 -9.10 8.14 -0.44
C VAL A 31 -9.20 6.65 -0.80
N LYS A 32 -8.89 6.32 -2.03
CA LYS A 32 -8.92 4.93 -2.50
C LYS A 32 -7.59 4.27 -2.16
N VAL A 33 -7.63 3.33 -1.24
CA VAL A 33 -6.43 2.72 -0.68
C VAL A 33 -6.32 1.27 -1.07
N ALA A 34 -5.14 0.90 -1.55
CA ALA A 34 -4.81 -0.48 -1.88
C ALA A 34 -3.59 -0.90 -1.07
N ALA A 35 -3.40 -2.19 -0.95
CA ALA A 35 -2.20 -2.72 -0.32
C ALA A 35 -1.45 -3.57 -1.34
N TYR A 36 -0.14 -3.65 -1.17
CA TYR A 36 0.69 -4.50 -2.00
C TYR A 36 1.44 -5.48 -1.13
N CYS A 37 1.34 -6.76 -1.46
CA CYS A 37 1.97 -7.84 -0.71
C CYS A 37 2.81 -8.69 -1.61
N ARG A 38 3.90 -9.24 -1.05
CA ARG A 38 4.70 -10.22 -1.76
C ARG A 38 4.95 -11.37 -0.80
N VAL A 39 4.73 -12.60 -1.27
CA VAL A 39 4.81 -13.77 -0.42
C VAL A 39 5.96 -14.66 -0.82
N SER A 40 6.33 -15.57 0.08
CA SER A 40 7.48 -16.46 -0.15
C SER A 40 7.17 -17.53 -1.18
N SER A 41 8.19 -18.28 -1.55
CA SER A 41 8.07 -19.33 -2.56
C SER A 41 7.45 -20.62 -2.03
N SER A 42 7.42 -20.81 -0.72
CA SER A 42 6.85 -22.02 -0.16
C SER A 42 5.32 -21.92 -0.20
N LEU A 43 4.66 -22.91 -0.77
CA LEU A 43 3.22 -22.85 -0.95
C LEU A 43 2.48 -22.67 0.37
N ASP A 44 2.80 -23.50 1.36
CA ASP A 44 2.10 -23.42 2.64
C ASP A 44 2.36 -22.08 3.33
N VAL A 45 3.60 -21.62 3.30
CA VAL A 45 3.96 -20.36 3.89
C VAL A 45 3.30 -19.22 3.12
N GLN A 46 3.23 -19.34 1.80
CA GLN A 46 2.57 -18.35 0.97
C GLN A 46 1.11 -18.18 1.36
N LEU A 47 0.41 -19.27 1.52
CA LEU A 47 -1.02 -19.20 1.81
C LEU A 47 -1.27 -18.58 3.17
N ARG A 48 -0.52 -18.99 4.19
CA ARG A 48 -0.67 -18.42 5.51
C ARG A 48 -0.28 -16.95 5.56
N SER A 49 0.86 -16.67 4.96
CA SER A 49 1.36 -15.29 4.95
C SER A 49 0.41 -14.39 4.19
N LEU A 50 -0.14 -14.87 3.08
CA LEU A 50 -1.07 -14.11 2.29
C LEU A 50 -2.35 -13.82 3.08
N GLU A 51 -2.91 -14.83 3.72
CA GLU A 51 -4.12 -14.63 4.51
C GLU A 51 -3.89 -13.59 5.60
N ASN A 52 -2.75 -13.68 6.28
CA ASN A 52 -2.42 -12.73 7.33
C ASN A 52 -2.26 -11.33 6.79
N GLN A 53 -1.59 -11.18 5.66
CA GLN A 53 -1.38 -9.86 5.08
C GLN A 53 -2.69 -9.25 4.59
N VAL A 54 -3.51 -10.04 3.92
CA VAL A 54 -4.80 -9.56 3.44
C VAL A 54 -5.67 -9.12 4.60
N SER A 55 -5.72 -9.94 5.64
CA SER A 55 -6.50 -9.62 6.83
C SER A 55 -5.99 -8.33 7.49
N HIS A 56 -4.68 -8.22 7.63
CA HIS A 56 -4.06 -7.05 8.25
C HIS A 56 -4.41 -5.77 7.51
N TYR A 57 -4.22 -5.75 6.20
CA TYR A 57 -4.46 -4.54 5.43
C TYR A 57 -5.93 -4.23 5.27
N THR A 58 -6.76 -5.25 5.10
CA THR A 58 -8.19 -5.04 5.03
C THR A 58 -8.69 -4.37 6.30
N HIS A 59 -8.22 -4.88 7.44
CA HIS A 59 -8.62 -4.32 8.73
C HIS A 59 -8.13 -2.89 8.90
N LEU A 60 -6.85 -2.65 8.60
CA LEU A 60 -6.29 -1.31 8.72
C LEU A 60 -7.04 -0.29 7.87
N ILE A 61 -7.31 -0.65 6.64
CA ILE A 61 -7.94 0.28 5.71
C ILE A 61 -9.38 0.56 6.15
N ARG A 62 -10.09 -0.46 6.58
CA ARG A 62 -11.48 -0.29 6.95
C ARG A 62 -11.69 0.45 8.25
N GLU A 63 -10.63 0.57 9.05
CA GLU A 63 -10.72 1.35 10.27
C GLU A 63 -10.76 2.85 10.02
N LYS A 64 -10.37 3.27 8.83
CA LYS A 64 -10.30 4.70 8.52
C LYS A 64 -11.56 5.12 7.78
N PRO A 65 -12.37 6.03 8.36
CA PRO A 65 -13.67 6.36 7.76
C PRO A 65 -13.58 6.95 6.37
N ASN A 66 -12.51 7.66 6.06
CA ASN A 66 -12.37 8.28 4.74
C ASN A 66 -11.58 7.45 3.75
N TRP A 67 -11.20 6.26 4.14
CA TRP A 67 -10.50 5.36 3.23
C TRP A 67 -11.46 4.38 2.61
N LYS A 68 -11.36 4.23 1.31
CA LYS A 68 -12.12 3.23 0.58
C LYS A 68 -11.19 2.08 0.22
N PHE A 69 -11.54 0.88 0.63
CA PHE A 69 -10.72 -0.29 0.36
C PHE A 69 -10.85 -0.69 -1.11
N VAL A 70 -9.74 -0.65 -1.83
CA VAL A 70 -9.72 -1.02 -3.24
C VAL A 70 -9.40 -2.50 -3.40
N GLY A 71 -8.39 -2.97 -2.69
CA GLY A 71 -7.99 -4.36 -2.79
C GLY A 71 -6.57 -4.58 -2.32
N VAL A 72 -6.16 -5.84 -2.34
CA VAL A 72 -4.80 -6.23 -2.02
C VAL A 72 -4.20 -6.84 -3.28
N TYR A 73 -3.11 -6.28 -3.74
CA TYR A 73 -2.39 -6.79 -4.91
C TYR A 73 -1.26 -7.67 -4.44
N VAL A 74 -1.13 -8.83 -5.03
CA VAL A 74 -0.23 -9.87 -4.51
C VAL A 74 0.70 -10.39 -5.58
N ASP A 75 1.95 -10.56 -5.23
CA ASP A 75 2.92 -11.22 -6.09
C ASP A 75 3.64 -12.33 -5.34
N ASN A 76 4.15 -13.27 -6.10
CA ASN A 76 4.93 -14.36 -5.57
C ASN A 76 6.39 -13.95 -5.57
N GLY A 77 7.04 -14.10 -4.43
CA GLY A 77 8.41 -13.65 -4.26
C GLY A 77 9.47 -14.47 -4.96
N THR A 78 9.09 -15.56 -5.63
CA THR A 78 10.08 -16.39 -6.29
C THR A 78 10.53 -15.86 -7.63
N SER A 79 9.79 -14.95 -8.22
CA SER A 79 10.03 -14.60 -9.61
C SER A 79 11.16 -13.60 -9.78
N GLY A 80 12.02 -13.51 -8.85
CA GLY A 80 13.19 -12.70 -9.03
C GLY A 80 13.07 -11.32 -8.45
N THR A 81 13.99 -10.47 -8.85
CA THR A 81 14.22 -9.21 -8.21
C THR A 81 13.67 -8.02 -8.99
N SER A 82 13.23 -8.25 -10.21
CA SER A 82 12.79 -7.16 -11.07
C SER A 82 11.30 -6.90 -10.91
N ALA A 83 10.93 -5.64 -10.91
CA ALA A 83 9.53 -5.26 -10.87
C ALA A 83 8.77 -5.78 -12.08
N LYS A 84 9.45 -6.02 -13.18
CA LYS A 84 8.80 -6.55 -14.38
C LYS A 84 8.20 -7.93 -14.15
N GLY A 85 8.79 -8.72 -13.24
CA GLY A 85 8.26 -10.03 -12.92
C GLY A 85 7.14 -9.99 -11.92
N GLN A 86 6.84 -8.80 -11.39
CA GLN A 86 5.81 -8.65 -10.37
C GLN A 86 4.52 -8.21 -11.04
N ARG A 87 3.74 -9.16 -11.52
CA ARG A 87 2.53 -8.86 -12.26
C ARG A 87 1.49 -8.12 -11.43
N GLY A 88 1.39 -8.45 -10.15
CA GLY A 88 0.48 -7.74 -9.26
C GLY A 88 0.87 -6.28 -9.12
N LEU A 89 2.17 -6.02 -9.00
CA LEU A 89 2.66 -4.65 -8.93
C LEU A 89 2.36 -3.91 -10.23
N GLN A 90 2.59 -4.55 -11.36
CA GLN A 90 2.30 -3.91 -12.64
C GLN A 90 0.83 -3.58 -12.77
N ARG A 91 -0.04 -4.47 -12.32
CA ARG A 91 -1.48 -4.20 -12.34
C ARG A 91 -1.83 -3.05 -11.41
N LEU A 92 -1.21 -3.02 -10.24
CA LEU A 92 -1.43 -1.92 -9.30
C LEU A 92 -1.04 -0.58 -9.90
N LEU A 93 0.14 -0.53 -10.54
CA LEU A 93 0.59 0.70 -11.17
C LEU A 93 -0.36 1.14 -12.29
N ARG A 94 -0.87 0.19 -13.06
CA ARG A 94 -1.83 0.51 -14.10
C ARG A 94 -3.12 1.06 -13.52
N HIS A 95 -3.58 0.49 -12.42
CA HIS A 95 -4.79 1.00 -11.77
C HIS A 95 -4.57 2.38 -11.18
N CYS A 96 -3.35 2.66 -10.73
CA CYS A 96 -3.01 4.02 -10.31
C CYS A 96 -3.10 5.00 -11.45
N GLU A 97 -2.61 4.60 -12.63
CA GLU A 97 -2.71 5.45 -13.81
C GLU A 97 -4.15 5.72 -14.19
N GLU A 98 -5.02 4.76 -13.96
CA GLU A 98 -6.43 4.89 -14.28
C GLU A 98 -7.22 5.65 -13.23
N GLY A 99 -6.54 6.12 -12.20
CA GLY A 99 -7.22 6.87 -11.14
C GLY A 99 -8.01 6.01 -10.18
N ARG A 100 -7.73 4.72 -10.14
CA ARG A 100 -8.46 3.79 -9.28
C ARG A 100 -7.85 3.60 -7.91
N VAL A 101 -6.63 4.09 -7.71
CA VAL A 101 -5.92 3.98 -6.45
C VAL A 101 -5.26 5.31 -6.13
N ASP A 102 -5.45 5.79 -4.91
CA ASP A 102 -4.88 7.06 -4.46
C ASP A 102 -3.73 6.89 -3.48
N PHE A 103 -3.69 5.75 -2.78
CA PHE A 103 -2.68 5.53 -1.76
C PHE A 103 -2.41 4.05 -1.61
N ILE A 104 -1.15 3.70 -1.39
CA ILE A 104 -0.72 2.32 -1.31
C ILE A 104 -0.08 2.05 0.05
N LEU A 105 -0.43 0.92 0.66
CA LEU A 105 0.23 0.43 1.87
C LEU A 105 1.05 -0.79 1.52
N THR A 106 2.28 -0.85 2.00
CA THR A 106 3.10 -2.05 1.82
C THR A 106 4.05 -2.19 3.00
N LYS A 107 4.56 -3.39 3.21
CA LYS A 107 5.32 -3.69 4.40
C LYS A 107 6.67 -2.99 4.45
N ASN A 108 7.41 -3.02 3.36
CA ASN A 108 8.73 -2.39 3.31
C ASN A 108 9.12 -2.10 1.88
N VAL A 109 10.21 -1.33 1.73
CA VAL A 109 10.64 -0.90 0.39
C VAL A 109 11.01 -2.07 -0.49
N SER A 110 11.53 -3.14 0.07
CA SER A 110 11.96 -4.29 -0.73
C SER A 110 10.79 -5.03 -1.36
N ARG A 111 9.58 -4.79 -0.90
CA ARG A 111 8.40 -5.38 -1.54
C ARG A 111 8.19 -4.83 -2.93
N LEU A 112 8.49 -3.57 -3.15
CA LEU A 112 8.39 -2.97 -4.48
C LEU A 112 9.56 -3.36 -5.36
N SER A 113 10.77 -3.27 -4.84
CA SER A 113 11.95 -3.62 -5.59
C SER A 113 13.14 -3.72 -4.65
N ARG A 114 14.04 -4.64 -4.95
CA ARG A 114 15.30 -4.73 -4.24
C ARG A 114 16.38 -3.89 -4.90
N ASN A 115 16.08 -3.36 -6.06
CA ASN A 115 16.97 -2.51 -6.82
C ASN A 115 16.63 -1.06 -6.53
N ALA A 116 17.59 -0.31 -6.00
CA ALA A 116 17.32 1.06 -5.57
C ALA A 116 16.90 1.98 -6.72
N GLU A 117 17.50 1.79 -7.89
CA GLU A 117 17.14 2.61 -9.04
C GLU A 117 15.72 2.34 -9.49
N GLU A 118 15.35 1.07 -9.52
CA GLU A 118 14.01 0.69 -9.93
C GLU A 118 12.99 1.18 -8.91
N LEU A 119 13.32 1.07 -7.63
CA LEU A 119 12.46 1.56 -6.56
C LEU A 119 12.21 3.06 -6.71
N LEU A 120 13.28 3.80 -6.94
CA LEU A 120 13.17 5.25 -7.10
C LEU A 120 12.29 5.60 -8.31
N THR A 121 12.47 4.89 -9.40
CA THR A 121 11.66 5.10 -10.60
C THR A 121 10.18 4.87 -10.32
N ILE A 122 9.87 3.81 -9.57
CA ILE A 122 8.48 3.52 -9.23
C ILE A 122 7.89 4.63 -8.35
N VAL A 123 8.64 5.06 -7.35
CA VAL A 123 8.17 6.10 -6.45
C VAL A 123 7.97 7.41 -7.20
N GLU A 124 8.88 7.75 -8.09
CA GLU A 124 8.74 8.97 -8.89
C GLU A 124 7.51 8.90 -9.80
N LYS A 125 7.29 7.74 -10.39
CA LYS A 125 6.13 7.55 -11.23
C LYS A 125 4.84 7.74 -10.43
N LEU A 126 4.79 7.16 -9.23
CA LEU A 126 3.62 7.30 -8.38
C LEU A 126 3.43 8.75 -7.95
N ASN A 127 4.51 9.44 -7.61
CA ASN A 127 4.42 10.84 -7.24
C ASN A 127 3.87 11.69 -8.38
N ALA A 128 4.28 11.38 -9.60
CA ALA A 128 3.79 12.11 -10.77
C ALA A 128 2.28 11.91 -10.95
N MET A 129 1.76 10.77 -10.53
CA MET A 129 0.33 10.49 -10.57
C MET A 129 -0.39 10.95 -9.30
N LYS A 130 0.34 11.55 -8.37
CA LYS A 130 -0.18 11.99 -7.08
C LYS A 130 -0.71 10.83 -6.24
N VAL A 131 -0.06 9.68 -6.37
CA VAL A 131 -0.37 8.51 -5.55
C VAL A 131 0.71 8.38 -4.49
N GLY A 132 0.32 8.37 -3.23
CA GLY A 132 1.26 8.19 -2.13
C GLY A 132 1.46 6.73 -1.81
N ILE A 133 2.54 6.44 -1.11
CA ILE A 133 2.79 5.08 -0.64
C ILE A 133 3.40 5.16 0.76
N PHE A 134 2.96 4.25 1.63
CA PHE A 134 3.49 4.16 2.98
C PHE A 134 4.18 2.82 3.16
N PHE A 135 5.46 2.88 3.54
CA PHE A 135 6.27 1.71 3.84
C PHE A 135 6.28 1.51 5.34
N GLU A 136 5.59 0.48 5.79
CA GLU A 136 5.37 0.27 7.23
C GLU A 136 6.66 0.15 8.03
N LYS A 137 7.58 -0.68 7.55
CA LYS A 137 8.78 -0.96 8.30
C LYS A 137 9.67 0.25 8.44
N GLU A 138 9.82 1.01 7.38
CA GLU A 138 10.68 2.18 7.38
C GLU A 138 9.98 3.43 7.86
N HIS A 139 8.67 3.38 8.02
CA HIS A 139 7.86 4.54 8.42
C HIS A 139 8.03 5.69 7.43
N ILE A 140 8.05 5.37 6.15
CA ILE A 140 8.20 6.37 5.10
C ILE A 140 6.89 6.56 4.38
N ASP A 141 6.43 7.81 4.33
CA ASP A 141 5.22 8.18 3.61
C ASP A 141 5.60 9.16 2.52
N THR A 142 5.46 8.77 1.28
CA THR A 142 5.89 9.60 0.16
C THR A 142 4.91 10.72 -0.18
N SER A 143 3.75 10.71 0.44
CA SER A 143 2.75 11.75 0.18
C SER A 143 2.95 13.00 1.05
N VAL A 144 3.87 12.93 1.97
CA VAL A 144 4.14 14.03 2.89
C VAL A 144 5.26 14.92 2.40
#